data_99c7963ca342adc6f2dd0dcae0b9fed9
#
_entry.id   99c7963ca342adc6f2dd0dcae0b9fed9
#
_cell.length_a   1.000
_cell.length_b   1.000
_cell.length_c   1.000
_cell.angle_alpha   90.00
_cell.angle_beta   90.00
_cell.angle_gamma   90.00
#
_symmetry.space_group_name_H-M   'P 1'
#
loop_
_entity.id
_entity.type
_entity.pdbx_description
1 polymer ?
#
loop_
_entity_poly.entity_id
_entity_poly.type
_entity_poly.pdbx_seq_one_letter_code
_entity_poly.pdbx_strand_id
1 'polypeptide(L)'
;RSYMAKAVKEKYGKPCMTVGNIRDPKVAEDILARGDADFIGMGRGLIADPEWVNKVEFGNECDIRKCISCNIGCAGHRIGLNQPIRCTVNPAVNTGEDYMKQKVNKPCNVVVIGGGTAGLEAACTAAEVGCTTFLIEKKAELGGLASVISKIPDKKRLADFPNYMIHRAGRLHNLFIFKNTSATAELVKSLNPDIIVNATGSVPTLPPITGLHDLVDKDGTNVATVLKMIERLNEYPEDMTGKKVSIIGGGAVGLDVMEFFTERGAEVSMVEMLPMIGNGLDPVTKCDTNAKMAKYHVKQMTNTALQEVKNDRFIVKNPEGEIEEVPFDYGFI
;
A
#
# COMPACT_ATOMS: atom_id res chain seq x y z
N ARG A 1 -16.27 11.25 12.96
CA ARG A 1 -17.62 10.66 12.69
C ARG A 1 -18.37 10.37 13.99
N SER A 2 -17.68 10.19 15.14
CA SER A 2 -18.35 9.99 16.44
C SER A 2 -19.29 11.13 16.81
N TYR A 3 -19.01 12.37 16.34
CA TYR A 3 -19.89 13.53 16.55
C TYR A 3 -21.32 13.32 16.05
N MET A 4 -21.52 12.51 15.00
CA MET A 4 -22.88 12.18 14.50
C MET A 4 -23.64 11.31 15.50
N ALA A 5 -22.97 10.29 16.05
CA ALA A 5 -23.58 9.43 17.08
C ALA A 5 -23.91 10.26 18.33
N LYS A 6 -22.98 11.16 18.73
CA LYS A 6 -23.19 12.09 19.86
C LYS A 6 -24.44 12.96 19.66
N ALA A 7 -24.57 13.60 18.51
CA ALA A 7 -25.72 14.46 18.19
C ALA A 7 -27.06 13.68 18.23
N VAL A 8 -27.06 12.43 17.73
CA VAL A 8 -28.26 11.56 17.81
C VAL A 8 -28.57 11.16 19.25
N LYS A 9 -27.54 10.77 20.02
CA LYS A 9 -27.67 10.42 21.43
C LYS A 9 -28.23 11.57 22.27
N GLU A 10 -27.67 12.77 22.12
CA GLU A 10 -28.12 13.97 22.81
C GLU A 10 -29.56 14.35 22.45
N LYS A 11 -29.93 14.22 21.17
CA LYS A 11 -31.27 14.59 20.69
C LYS A 11 -32.37 13.61 21.15
N TYR A 12 -32.08 12.32 21.16
CA TYR A 12 -33.10 11.30 21.37
C TYR A 12 -32.97 10.54 22.68
N GLY A 13 -31.89 10.72 23.44
CA GLY A 13 -31.66 10.03 24.72
C GLY A 13 -31.57 8.51 24.59
N LYS A 14 -31.14 7.99 23.43
CA LYS A 14 -31.06 6.55 23.17
C LYS A 14 -29.60 6.10 23.05
N PRO A 15 -29.27 4.86 23.44
CA PRO A 15 -27.97 4.30 23.20
C PRO A 15 -27.62 4.32 21.71
N CYS A 16 -26.40 4.79 21.39
CA CYS A 16 -25.93 4.95 20.02
C CYS A 16 -24.62 4.18 19.78
N MET A 17 -24.53 3.56 18.62
CA MET A 17 -23.29 2.95 18.11
C MET A 17 -22.65 3.87 17.09
N THR A 18 -21.33 4.03 17.16
CA THR A 18 -20.55 4.66 16.09
C THR A 18 -19.76 3.64 15.30
N VAL A 19 -19.63 3.87 13.99
CA VAL A 19 -18.81 3.08 13.07
C VAL A 19 -18.05 4.02 12.14
N GLY A 20 -16.85 3.65 11.74
CA GLY A 20 -16.14 4.44 10.74
C GLY A 20 -14.62 4.36 10.86
N ASN A 21 -14.04 3.30 10.32
CA ASN A 21 -12.60 3.12 10.21
C ASN A 21 -11.86 3.16 11.57
N ILE A 22 -12.51 2.69 12.62
CA ILE A 22 -11.91 2.51 13.94
C ILE A 22 -11.00 1.27 13.83
N ARG A 23 -9.70 1.46 14.05
CA ARG A 23 -8.66 0.44 13.89
C ARG A 23 -7.72 0.39 15.09
N ASP A 24 -7.67 1.48 15.82
CA ASP A 24 -6.81 1.67 16.98
C ASP A 24 -7.64 1.57 18.26
N PRO A 25 -7.24 0.74 19.24
CA PRO A 25 -7.95 0.59 20.51
C PRO A 25 -8.11 1.92 21.23
N LYS A 26 -7.06 2.73 21.26
CA LYS A 26 -7.12 4.04 21.91
C LYS A 26 -8.20 4.94 21.32
N VAL A 27 -8.40 4.91 20.00
CA VAL A 27 -9.50 5.69 19.35
C VAL A 27 -10.86 5.20 19.79
N ALA A 28 -11.06 3.87 19.95
CA ALA A 28 -12.29 3.28 20.45
C ALA A 28 -12.57 3.73 21.90
N GLU A 29 -11.59 3.59 22.77
CA GLU A 29 -11.66 4.00 24.17
C GLU A 29 -11.92 5.51 24.34
N ASP A 30 -11.21 6.36 23.58
CA ASP A 30 -11.41 7.80 23.62
C ASP A 30 -12.84 8.22 23.21
N ILE A 31 -13.48 7.51 22.27
CA ILE A 31 -14.87 7.76 21.85
C ILE A 31 -15.83 7.40 22.98
N LEU A 32 -15.65 6.25 23.62
CA LEU A 32 -16.48 5.81 24.73
C LEU A 32 -16.30 6.69 25.96
N ALA A 33 -15.05 7.03 26.30
CA ALA A 33 -14.72 7.88 27.44
C ALA A 33 -15.31 9.29 27.33
N ARG A 34 -15.37 9.87 26.10
CA ARG A 34 -16.03 11.17 25.86
C ARG A 34 -17.55 11.07 25.85
N GLY A 35 -18.13 9.88 25.91
CA GLY A 35 -19.57 9.67 25.81
C GLY A 35 -20.15 9.99 24.43
N ASP A 36 -19.32 10.05 23.39
CA ASP A 36 -19.77 10.32 22.02
C ASP A 36 -20.67 9.19 21.48
N ALA A 37 -20.44 7.96 21.94
CA ALA A 37 -21.24 6.78 21.63
C ALA A 37 -21.21 5.80 22.80
N ASP A 38 -22.17 4.86 22.85
CA ASP A 38 -22.24 3.81 23.88
C ASP A 38 -21.60 2.50 23.37
N PHE A 39 -21.52 2.35 22.06
CA PHE A 39 -20.96 1.16 21.41
C PHE A 39 -20.06 1.53 20.24
N ILE A 40 -19.08 0.68 19.99
CA ILE A 40 -18.17 0.76 18.84
C ILE A 40 -18.54 -0.31 17.83
N GLY A 41 -18.89 0.09 16.61
CA GLY A 41 -19.12 -0.81 15.49
C GLY A 41 -17.87 -0.98 14.65
N MET A 42 -17.49 -2.20 14.35
CA MET A 42 -16.33 -2.52 13.54
C MET A 42 -16.69 -3.49 12.41
N GLY A 43 -16.27 -3.16 11.18
CA GLY A 43 -16.41 -4.06 10.02
C GLY A 43 -15.05 -4.53 9.53
N ARG A 44 -14.40 -3.73 8.69
CA ARG A 44 -13.10 -4.09 8.06
C ARG A 44 -11.96 -4.34 9.07
N GLY A 45 -12.03 -3.74 10.26
CA GLY A 45 -11.11 -4.02 11.36
C GLY A 45 -11.15 -5.50 11.76
N LEU A 46 -12.36 -6.06 11.94
CA LEU A 46 -12.57 -7.47 12.30
C LEU A 46 -12.34 -8.44 11.13
N ILE A 47 -12.50 -7.98 9.87
CA ILE A 47 -12.07 -8.76 8.69
C ILE A 47 -10.54 -8.90 8.68
N ALA A 48 -9.82 -7.83 9.01
CA ALA A 48 -8.37 -7.86 9.09
C ALA A 48 -7.88 -8.69 10.29
N ASP A 49 -8.52 -8.55 11.43
CA ASP A 49 -8.19 -9.27 12.67
C ASP A 49 -9.44 -9.63 13.46
N PRO A 50 -9.97 -10.85 13.35
CA PRO A 50 -11.15 -11.28 14.12
C PRO A 50 -10.90 -11.30 15.63
N GLU A 51 -9.65 -11.46 16.07
CA GLU A 51 -9.26 -11.49 17.48
C GLU A 51 -8.97 -10.09 18.06
N TRP A 52 -9.32 -9.02 17.34
CA TRP A 52 -9.01 -7.64 17.72
C TRP A 52 -9.45 -7.33 19.18
N VAL A 53 -10.70 -7.68 19.53
CA VAL A 53 -11.27 -7.40 20.86
C VAL A 53 -10.52 -8.19 21.93
N ASN A 54 -10.32 -9.50 21.71
CA ASN A 54 -9.59 -10.36 22.63
C ASN A 54 -8.15 -9.86 22.87
N LYS A 55 -7.48 -9.43 21.81
CA LYS A 55 -6.12 -8.86 21.91
C LYS A 55 -6.09 -7.59 22.76
N VAL A 56 -7.08 -6.73 22.65
CA VAL A 56 -7.22 -5.53 23.48
C VAL A 56 -7.49 -5.91 24.94
N GLU A 57 -8.44 -6.82 25.19
CA GLU A 57 -8.83 -7.27 26.53
C GLU A 57 -7.62 -7.87 27.29
N PHE A 58 -6.76 -8.59 26.59
CA PHE A 58 -5.56 -9.21 27.20
C PHE A 58 -4.28 -8.36 27.11
N GLY A 59 -4.38 -7.10 26.70
CA GLY A 59 -3.23 -6.18 26.59
C GLY A 59 -2.23 -6.49 25.48
N ASN A 60 -2.66 -7.27 24.46
CA ASN A 60 -1.82 -7.69 23.32
C ASN A 60 -2.04 -6.80 22.08
N GLU A 61 -2.17 -5.51 22.25
CA GLU A 61 -2.49 -4.56 21.18
C GLU A 61 -1.44 -4.55 20.04
N CYS A 62 -0.18 -4.83 20.36
CA CYS A 62 0.89 -4.93 19.37
C CYS A 62 0.71 -6.12 18.40
N ASP A 63 -0.10 -7.11 18.79
CA ASP A 63 -0.42 -8.28 17.98
C ASP A 63 -1.62 -8.04 17.04
N ILE A 64 -2.22 -6.85 17.07
CA ILE A 64 -3.35 -6.53 16.20
C ILE A 64 -2.89 -6.32 14.76
N ARG A 65 -3.45 -7.11 13.85
CA ARG A 65 -3.32 -6.93 12.39
C ARG A 65 -4.28 -5.83 11.94
N LYS A 66 -3.82 -4.58 11.94
CA LYS A 66 -4.67 -3.44 11.61
C LYS A 66 -5.10 -3.42 10.14
N CYS A 67 -6.37 -3.09 9.87
CA CYS A 67 -6.85 -2.86 8.52
C CYS A 67 -6.14 -1.67 7.87
N ILE A 68 -5.51 -1.86 6.71
CA ILE A 68 -4.81 -0.79 5.97
C ILE A 68 -5.74 0.06 5.08
N SER A 69 -7.04 -0.19 5.13
CA SER A 69 -8.09 0.55 4.38
C SER A 69 -7.93 0.51 2.84
N CYS A 70 -7.34 -0.53 2.29
CA CYS A 70 -7.07 -0.67 0.86
C CYS A 70 -8.30 -0.96 0.00
N ASN A 71 -9.42 -1.38 0.57
CA ASN A 71 -10.67 -1.77 -0.08
C ASN A 71 -10.59 -2.93 -1.10
N ILE A 72 -9.41 -3.40 -1.48
CA ILE A 72 -9.18 -4.33 -2.59
C ILE A 72 -9.96 -5.64 -2.42
N GLY A 73 -9.66 -6.40 -1.36
CA GLY A 73 -10.25 -7.73 -1.17
C GLY A 73 -11.64 -7.74 -0.54
N CYS A 74 -12.03 -6.69 0.18
CA CYS A 74 -13.34 -6.59 0.82
C CYS A 74 -14.35 -5.84 -0.07
N ALA A 75 -14.28 -4.52 -0.12
CA ALA A 75 -15.22 -3.72 -0.90
C ALA A 75 -15.11 -4.00 -2.42
N GLY A 76 -13.90 -4.11 -2.95
CA GLY A 76 -13.65 -4.40 -4.36
C GLY A 76 -14.26 -5.74 -4.79
N HIS A 77 -14.02 -6.80 -4.01
CA HIS A 77 -14.63 -8.12 -4.30
C HIS A 77 -16.15 -8.10 -4.11
N ARG A 78 -16.64 -7.58 -2.97
CA ARG A 78 -18.08 -7.65 -2.67
C ARG A 78 -18.92 -6.71 -3.53
N ILE A 79 -18.49 -5.45 -3.67
CA ILE A 79 -19.23 -4.41 -4.39
C ILE A 79 -18.88 -4.42 -5.88
N GLY A 80 -17.58 -4.50 -6.21
CA GLY A 80 -17.12 -4.43 -7.59
C GLY A 80 -17.34 -5.68 -8.39
N LEU A 81 -17.11 -6.87 -7.81
CA LEU A 81 -17.11 -8.15 -8.52
C LEU A 81 -18.25 -9.09 -8.09
N ASN A 82 -19.02 -8.73 -7.07
CA ASN A 82 -20.03 -9.60 -6.43
C ASN A 82 -19.48 -10.99 -6.04
N GLN A 83 -18.26 -11.02 -5.51
CA GLN A 83 -17.56 -12.22 -5.07
C GLN A 83 -17.40 -12.26 -3.56
N PRO A 84 -17.08 -13.43 -2.97
CA PRO A 84 -16.71 -13.54 -1.56
C PRO A 84 -15.59 -12.60 -1.18
N ILE A 85 -15.68 -12.00 0.02
CA ILE A 85 -14.64 -11.10 0.50
C ILE A 85 -13.32 -11.84 0.71
N ARG A 86 -12.22 -11.09 0.50
CA ARG A 86 -10.86 -11.45 0.89
C ARG A 86 -10.25 -10.28 1.65
N CYS A 87 -9.09 -10.47 2.20
CA CYS A 87 -8.37 -9.37 2.85
C CYS A 87 -6.91 -9.38 2.42
N THR A 88 -6.37 -8.22 2.05
CA THR A 88 -4.98 -8.04 1.64
C THR A 88 -3.99 -8.38 2.76
N VAL A 89 -4.39 -8.14 4.01
CA VAL A 89 -3.52 -8.36 5.19
C VAL A 89 -3.89 -9.60 6.01
N ASN A 90 -5.04 -10.22 5.74
CA ASN A 90 -5.46 -11.43 6.44
C ASN A 90 -5.74 -12.56 5.44
N PRO A 91 -4.78 -13.47 5.23
CA PRO A 91 -4.94 -14.59 4.30
C PRO A 91 -5.98 -15.63 4.75
N ALA A 92 -6.36 -15.64 6.04
CA ALA A 92 -7.31 -16.61 6.59
C ALA A 92 -8.79 -16.29 6.30
N VAL A 93 -9.10 -15.15 5.67
CA VAL A 93 -10.50 -14.77 5.37
C VAL A 93 -11.09 -15.74 4.34
N ASN A 94 -12.19 -16.43 4.73
CA ASN A 94 -12.90 -17.43 3.91
C ASN A 94 -12.07 -18.68 3.52
N THR A 95 -10.98 -18.98 4.23
CA THR A 95 -10.16 -20.17 3.96
C THR A 95 -10.51 -21.36 4.88
N GLY A 96 -11.44 -21.19 5.80
CA GLY A 96 -11.79 -22.18 6.81
C GLY A 96 -10.82 -22.22 7.99
N GLU A 97 -11.06 -23.16 8.91
CA GLU A 97 -10.29 -23.27 10.15
C GLU A 97 -8.88 -23.82 9.97
N ASP A 98 -8.60 -24.48 8.85
CA ASP A 98 -7.35 -25.22 8.65
C ASP A 98 -6.19 -24.36 8.20
N TYR A 99 -6.45 -23.10 7.82
CA TYR A 99 -5.38 -22.21 7.43
C TYR A 99 -4.46 -21.89 8.62
N MET A 100 -3.17 -22.15 8.45
CA MET A 100 -2.11 -21.91 9.45
C MET A 100 -2.16 -22.76 10.74
N LYS A 101 -3.05 -23.74 10.85
CA LYS A 101 -3.11 -24.63 12.04
C LYS A 101 -2.34 -25.94 11.87
N GLN A 102 -2.09 -26.37 10.64
CA GLN A 102 -1.38 -27.63 10.38
C GLN A 102 0.11 -27.48 10.64
N LYS A 103 0.67 -28.37 11.44
CA LYS A 103 2.11 -28.47 11.67
C LYS A 103 2.76 -29.42 10.67
N VAL A 104 4.02 -29.17 10.35
CA VAL A 104 4.78 -30.11 9.52
C VAL A 104 5.04 -31.43 10.26
N ASN A 105 4.95 -32.55 9.54
CA ASN A 105 5.20 -33.87 10.11
C ASN A 105 6.70 -34.15 10.32
N LYS A 106 7.55 -33.48 9.56
CA LYS A 106 9.02 -33.59 9.66
C LYS A 106 9.62 -32.19 9.71
N PRO A 107 10.61 -31.97 10.57
CA PRO A 107 11.38 -30.74 10.53
C PRO A 107 11.95 -30.50 9.14
N CYS A 108 11.86 -29.29 8.63
CA CYS A 108 12.45 -28.90 7.36
C CYS A 108 13.08 -27.51 7.47
N ASN A 109 14.06 -27.25 6.61
CA ASN A 109 14.72 -25.96 6.51
C ASN A 109 14.08 -25.16 5.35
N VAL A 110 13.59 -23.97 5.67
CA VAL A 110 13.02 -23.07 4.67
C VAL A 110 13.89 -21.83 4.57
N VAL A 111 14.38 -21.51 3.38
CA VAL A 111 15.11 -20.27 3.11
C VAL A 111 14.20 -19.34 2.32
N VAL A 112 13.95 -18.17 2.86
CA VAL A 112 13.14 -17.10 2.24
C VAL A 112 14.06 -15.97 1.81
N ILE A 113 14.01 -15.60 0.54
CA ILE A 113 14.84 -14.56 -0.04
C ILE A 113 13.99 -13.30 -0.27
N GLY A 114 14.28 -12.25 0.49
CA GLY A 114 13.57 -10.96 0.48
C GLY A 114 12.67 -10.75 1.70
N GLY A 115 12.93 -9.69 2.45
CA GLY A 115 12.23 -9.32 3.69
C GLY A 115 11.07 -8.33 3.47
N GLY A 116 10.46 -8.33 2.29
CA GLY A 116 9.22 -7.62 2.01
C GLY A 116 8.00 -8.30 2.63
N THR A 117 6.79 -7.77 2.39
CA THR A 117 5.55 -8.31 2.97
C THR A 117 5.31 -9.78 2.63
N ALA A 118 5.58 -10.18 1.38
CA ALA A 118 5.45 -11.57 0.93
C ALA A 118 6.45 -12.50 1.62
N GLY A 119 7.72 -12.07 1.73
CA GLY A 119 8.74 -12.87 2.39
C GLY A 119 8.54 -12.98 3.89
N LEU A 120 8.12 -11.89 4.54
CA LEU A 120 7.76 -11.92 5.97
C LEU A 120 6.60 -12.87 6.24
N GLU A 121 5.53 -12.84 5.43
CA GLU A 121 4.40 -13.79 5.59
C GLU A 121 4.86 -15.23 5.38
N ALA A 122 5.63 -15.51 4.32
CA ALA A 122 6.17 -16.84 4.06
C ALA A 122 7.06 -17.34 5.21
N ALA A 123 7.96 -16.49 5.71
CA ALA A 123 8.88 -16.84 6.77
C ALA A 123 8.15 -17.09 8.11
N CYS A 124 7.23 -16.20 8.49
CA CYS A 124 6.44 -16.39 9.70
C CYS A 124 5.58 -17.67 9.62
N THR A 125 4.89 -17.88 8.50
CA THR A 125 4.05 -19.07 8.30
C THR A 125 4.89 -20.36 8.36
N ALA A 126 6.04 -20.41 7.68
CA ALA A 126 6.93 -21.56 7.73
C ALA A 126 7.40 -21.87 9.16
N ALA A 127 7.82 -20.84 9.90
CA ALA A 127 8.24 -21.01 11.29
C ALA A 127 7.08 -21.45 12.20
N GLU A 128 5.90 -20.85 12.05
CA GLU A 128 4.71 -21.20 12.84
C GLU A 128 4.24 -22.63 12.63
N VAL A 129 4.40 -23.18 11.43
CA VAL A 129 4.07 -24.61 11.18
C VAL A 129 5.16 -25.55 11.63
N GLY A 130 6.32 -25.07 12.09
CA GLY A 130 7.37 -25.84 12.74
C GLY A 130 8.66 -26.04 11.93
N CYS A 131 8.82 -25.33 10.79
CA CYS A 131 10.07 -25.33 10.05
C CYS A 131 11.15 -24.48 10.70
N THR A 132 12.42 -24.86 10.56
CA THR A 132 13.53 -23.94 10.79
C THR A 132 13.62 -22.99 9.59
N THR A 133 13.46 -21.71 9.84
CA THR A 133 13.28 -20.73 8.76
C THR A 133 14.39 -19.69 8.77
N PHE A 134 14.95 -19.39 7.60
CA PHE A 134 15.98 -18.38 7.38
C PHE A 134 15.45 -17.32 6.42
N LEU A 135 15.35 -16.08 6.87
CA LEU A 135 14.94 -14.94 6.05
C LEU A 135 16.18 -14.09 5.73
N ILE A 136 16.47 -13.93 4.44
CA ILE A 136 17.63 -13.16 3.97
C ILE A 136 17.13 -11.87 3.30
N GLU A 137 17.56 -10.71 3.81
CA GLU A 137 17.20 -9.39 3.27
C GLU A 137 18.48 -8.57 3.00
N LYS A 138 18.59 -8.04 1.77
CA LYS A 138 19.74 -7.24 1.34
C LYS A 138 19.82 -5.85 1.99
N LYS A 139 18.68 -5.31 2.41
CA LYS A 139 18.58 -4.00 3.06
C LYS A 139 18.71 -4.12 4.59
N ALA A 140 18.99 -2.97 5.23
CA ALA A 140 19.01 -2.87 6.68
C ALA A 140 17.64 -3.05 7.33
N GLU A 141 16.57 -2.75 6.59
CA GLU A 141 15.20 -2.72 7.09
C GLU A 141 14.31 -3.73 6.35
N LEU A 142 13.39 -4.31 7.11
CA LEU A 142 12.35 -5.19 6.61
C LEU A 142 11.11 -4.41 6.18
N GLY A 143 10.17 -5.09 5.51
CA GLY A 143 8.87 -4.54 5.11
C GLY A 143 8.79 -4.17 3.63
N GLY A 144 9.93 -4.06 2.95
CA GLY A 144 10.01 -3.91 1.48
C GLY A 144 9.27 -2.68 0.96
N LEU A 145 8.61 -2.82 -0.18
CA LEU A 145 7.95 -1.72 -0.88
C LEU A 145 6.81 -1.08 -0.08
N ALA A 146 6.08 -1.86 0.73
CA ALA A 146 5.00 -1.33 1.56
C ALA A 146 5.52 -0.31 2.58
N SER A 147 6.68 -0.56 3.20
CA SER A 147 7.33 0.40 4.10
C SER A 147 7.84 1.64 3.36
N VAL A 148 8.28 1.50 2.09
CA VAL A 148 8.71 2.64 1.27
C VAL A 148 7.51 3.52 0.94
N ILE A 149 6.43 2.95 0.41
CA ILE A 149 5.22 3.69 0.02
C ILE A 149 4.56 4.38 1.22
N SER A 150 4.63 3.78 2.41
CA SER A 150 4.06 4.37 3.62
C SER A 150 4.69 5.70 4.06
N LYS A 151 5.81 6.09 3.45
CA LYS A 151 6.44 7.41 3.67
C LYS A 151 5.63 8.55 3.04
N ILE A 152 4.81 8.27 2.02
CA ILE A 152 3.86 9.23 1.47
C ILE A 152 2.83 9.57 2.56
N PRO A 153 2.57 10.86 2.87
CA PRO A 153 1.75 11.28 4.00
C PRO A 153 0.39 10.58 4.10
N ASP A 154 -0.33 10.43 2.99
CA ASP A 154 -1.65 9.80 2.97
C ASP A 154 -1.61 8.27 2.97
N LYS A 155 -0.42 7.68 2.79
CA LYS A 155 -0.21 6.23 2.77
C LYS A 155 0.38 5.67 4.07
N LYS A 156 0.51 6.47 5.13
CA LYS A 156 1.08 6.05 6.43
C LYS A 156 0.49 4.75 6.98
N ARG A 157 -0.79 4.49 6.70
CA ARG A 157 -1.49 3.26 7.13
C ARG A 157 -0.89 1.97 6.55
N LEU A 158 -0.19 2.06 5.43
CA LEU A 158 0.49 0.89 4.85
C LEU A 158 1.59 0.35 5.76
N ALA A 159 2.20 1.20 6.60
CA ALA A 159 3.21 0.77 7.56
C ALA A 159 2.66 -0.19 8.63
N ASP A 160 1.37 -0.16 8.93
CA ASP A 160 0.78 -1.01 9.96
C ASP A 160 0.99 -2.50 9.67
N PHE A 161 0.92 -2.91 8.40
CA PHE A 161 1.08 -4.32 8.05
C PHE A 161 2.54 -4.81 8.13
N PRO A 162 3.54 -4.19 7.50
CA PRO A 162 4.93 -4.60 7.70
C PRO A 162 5.37 -4.51 9.17
N ASN A 163 4.94 -3.51 9.93
CA ASN A 163 5.25 -3.41 11.36
C ASN A 163 4.67 -4.59 12.15
N TYR A 164 3.42 -4.96 11.90
CA TYR A 164 2.81 -6.15 12.47
C TYR A 164 3.60 -7.42 12.10
N MET A 165 4.02 -7.56 10.85
CA MET A 165 4.77 -8.72 10.38
C MET A 165 6.16 -8.82 11.01
N ILE A 166 6.85 -7.69 11.17
CA ILE A 166 8.15 -7.62 11.84
C ILE A 166 8.01 -8.00 13.33
N HIS A 167 6.97 -7.48 14.00
CA HIS A 167 6.67 -7.85 15.37
C HIS A 167 6.38 -9.35 15.51
N ARG A 168 5.53 -9.92 14.63
CA ARG A 168 5.21 -11.35 14.58
C ARG A 168 6.48 -12.19 14.37
N ALA A 169 7.34 -11.80 13.43
CA ALA A 169 8.61 -12.48 13.15
C ALA A 169 9.55 -12.50 14.36
N GLY A 170 9.64 -11.40 15.12
CA GLY A 170 10.47 -11.28 16.30
C GLY A 170 10.09 -12.19 17.47
N ARG A 171 8.90 -12.78 17.45
CA ARG A 171 8.41 -13.72 18.48
C ARG A 171 8.67 -15.20 18.16
N LEU A 172 9.19 -15.51 16.97
CA LEU A 172 9.41 -16.87 16.49
C LEU A 172 10.86 -17.31 16.70
N HIS A 173 11.08 -18.23 17.62
CA HIS A 173 12.42 -18.68 18.01
C HIS A 173 13.14 -19.51 16.94
N ASN A 174 12.39 -20.08 16.00
CA ASN A 174 12.89 -20.88 14.88
C ASN A 174 12.94 -20.11 13.55
N LEU A 175 12.80 -18.76 13.60
CA LEU A 175 13.00 -17.84 12.49
C LEU A 175 14.28 -17.02 12.68
N PHE A 176 15.24 -17.21 11.79
CA PHE A 176 16.52 -16.51 11.78
C PHE A 176 16.54 -15.46 10.67
N ILE A 177 16.82 -14.22 11.00
CA ILE A 177 16.74 -13.09 10.07
C ILE A 177 18.13 -12.50 9.83
N PHE A 178 18.57 -12.53 8.57
CA PHE A 178 19.83 -11.96 8.09
C PHE A 178 19.54 -10.67 7.30
N LYS A 179 19.73 -9.54 7.94
CA LYS A 179 19.65 -8.21 7.30
C LYS A 179 21.02 -7.79 6.75
N ASN A 180 21.02 -6.78 5.83
CA ASN A 180 22.24 -6.32 5.15
C ASN A 180 22.98 -7.48 4.44
N THR A 181 22.25 -8.51 4.00
CA THR A 181 22.83 -9.74 3.48
C THR A 181 22.24 -10.05 2.11
N SER A 182 23.10 -10.10 1.08
CA SER A 182 22.69 -10.55 -0.26
C SER A 182 22.62 -12.08 -0.29
N ALA A 183 21.53 -12.62 -0.78
CA ALA A 183 21.36 -14.07 -0.95
C ALA A 183 22.18 -14.54 -2.15
N THR A 184 23.40 -15.05 -1.89
CA THR A 184 24.20 -15.75 -2.91
C THR A 184 23.82 -17.22 -2.94
N ALA A 185 24.10 -17.89 -4.06
CA ALA A 185 23.86 -19.33 -4.20
C ALA A 185 24.62 -20.15 -3.15
N GLU A 186 25.84 -19.74 -2.80
CA GLU A 186 26.70 -20.36 -1.79
C GLU A 186 26.07 -20.24 -0.40
N LEU A 187 25.63 -19.03 -0.01
CA LEU A 187 24.97 -18.79 1.28
C LEU A 187 23.69 -19.63 1.39
N VAL A 188 22.83 -19.59 0.35
CA VAL A 188 21.56 -20.35 0.36
C VAL A 188 21.84 -21.86 0.49
N LYS A 189 22.81 -22.40 -0.24
CA LYS A 189 23.19 -23.82 -0.16
C LYS A 189 23.76 -24.19 1.21
N SER A 190 24.53 -23.31 1.84
CA SER A 190 25.12 -23.57 3.18
C SER A 190 24.07 -23.71 4.29
N LEU A 191 22.85 -23.22 4.09
CA LEU A 191 21.74 -23.37 5.03
C LEU A 191 20.96 -24.68 4.84
N ASN A 192 21.40 -25.57 3.91
CA ASN A 192 20.77 -26.84 3.60
C ASN A 192 19.24 -26.74 3.45
N PRO A 193 18.72 -25.94 2.52
CA PRO A 193 17.29 -25.74 2.36
C PRO A 193 16.59 -26.97 1.78
N ASP A 194 15.49 -27.37 2.40
CA ASP A 194 14.50 -28.27 1.79
C ASP A 194 13.58 -27.50 0.84
N ILE A 195 13.30 -26.23 1.19
CA ILE A 195 12.43 -25.32 0.43
C ILE A 195 13.09 -23.94 0.31
N ILE A 196 13.07 -23.38 -0.88
CA ILE A 196 13.48 -22.00 -1.14
C ILE A 196 12.27 -21.21 -1.60
N VAL A 197 11.98 -20.08 -0.91
CA VAL A 197 10.93 -19.14 -1.29
C VAL A 197 11.57 -17.88 -1.86
N ASN A 198 11.34 -17.61 -3.15
CA ASN A 198 11.78 -16.39 -3.78
C ASN A 198 10.72 -15.29 -3.60
N ALA A 199 11.02 -14.31 -2.74
CA ALA A 199 10.18 -13.16 -2.42
C ALA A 199 10.92 -11.82 -2.64
N THR A 200 11.81 -11.77 -3.63
CA THR A 200 12.68 -10.61 -3.91
C THR A 200 11.94 -9.37 -4.41
N GLY A 201 10.63 -9.50 -4.71
CA GLY A 201 9.79 -8.41 -5.20
C GLY A 201 9.98 -8.13 -6.68
N SER A 202 9.65 -6.91 -7.08
CA SER A 202 9.76 -6.44 -8.46
C SER A 202 10.53 -5.13 -8.54
N VAL A 203 11.04 -4.85 -9.71
CA VAL A 203 11.64 -3.56 -10.07
C VAL A 203 10.82 -2.92 -11.19
N PRO A 204 10.70 -1.58 -11.23
CA PRO A 204 10.06 -0.90 -12.36
C PRO A 204 10.77 -1.25 -13.66
N THR A 205 9.99 -1.59 -14.68
CA THR A 205 10.50 -1.79 -16.04
C THR A 205 10.07 -0.60 -16.88
N LEU A 206 11.05 0.13 -17.41
CA LEU A 206 10.79 1.26 -18.29
C LEU A 206 10.67 0.78 -19.73
N PRO A 207 9.63 1.19 -20.49
CA PRO A 207 9.49 0.83 -21.89
C PRO A 207 10.57 1.53 -22.74
N PRO A 208 10.85 1.04 -23.98
CA PRO A 208 11.84 1.62 -24.85
C PRO A 208 11.29 2.89 -25.56
N ILE A 209 11.08 3.95 -24.80
CA ILE A 209 10.60 5.24 -25.29
C ILE A 209 11.79 6.20 -25.40
N THR A 210 11.82 7.00 -26.46
CA THR A 210 12.89 7.98 -26.72
C THR A 210 13.07 8.94 -25.55
N GLY A 211 14.29 9.13 -25.08
CA GLY A 211 14.66 10.00 -23.96
C GLY A 211 14.34 9.46 -22.57
N LEU A 212 13.52 8.40 -22.46
CA LEU A 212 13.07 7.89 -21.16
C LEU A 212 14.24 7.37 -20.31
N HIS A 213 15.07 6.48 -20.86
CA HIS A 213 16.18 5.88 -20.12
C HIS A 213 17.33 6.88 -19.83
N ASP A 214 17.42 7.95 -20.62
CA ASP A 214 18.44 8.97 -20.47
C ASP A 214 18.09 10.01 -19.41
N LEU A 215 16.80 10.23 -19.13
CA LEU A 215 16.31 11.31 -18.27
C LEU A 215 15.72 10.82 -16.95
N VAL A 216 15.06 9.66 -16.93
CA VAL A 216 14.35 9.20 -15.74
C VAL A 216 15.33 8.88 -14.60
N ASP A 217 15.03 9.39 -13.40
CA ASP A 217 15.81 9.21 -12.16
C ASP A 217 17.30 9.65 -12.25
N LYS A 218 17.67 10.45 -13.25
CA LYS A 218 19.03 10.98 -13.39
C LYS A 218 19.21 12.27 -12.59
N ASP A 219 20.45 12.54 -12.19
CA ASP A 219 20.78 13.79 -11.50
C ASP A 219 20.63 14.99 -12.45
N GLY A 220 20.03 16.07 -11.96
CA GLY A 220 19.79 17.29 -12.73
C GLY A 220 18.62 17.22 -13.71
N THR A 221 17.85 16.12 -13.71
CA THR A 221 16.62 16.01 -14.52
C THR A 221 15.36 16.21 -13.69
N ASN A 222 14.28 16.61 -14.37
CA ASN A 222 12.96 16.83 -13.76
C ASN A 222 12.02 15.64 -13.95
N VAL A 223 12.52 14.49 -14.40
CA VAL A 223 11.73 13.29 -14.67
C VAL A 223 12.10 12.19 -13.69
N ALA A 224 11.11 11.67 -12.96
CA ALA A 224 11.34 10.68 -11.94
C ALA A 224 10.29 9.55 -11.94
N THR A 225 10.69 8.39 -11.42
CA THR A 225 9.73 7.35 -10.99
C THR A 225 9.12 7.71 -9.64
N VAL A 226 7.99 7.07 -9.29
CA VAL A 226 7.39 7.22 -7.96
C VAL A 226 8.36 6.82 -6.84
N LEU A 227 9.22 5.84 -7.06
CA LEU A 227 10.21 5.43 -6.05
C LEU A 227 11.21 6.54 -5.78
N LYS A 228 11.70 7.20 -6.85
CA LYS A 228 12.59 8.36 -6.72
C LYS A 228 11.89 9.55 -6.08
N MET A 229 10.62 9.78 -6.41
CA MET A 229 9.79 10.77 -5.74
C MET A 229 9.74 10.53 -4.22
N ILE A 230 9.51 9.27 -3.79
CA ILE A 230 9.45 8.93 -2.35
C ILE A 230 10.80 9.16 -1.65
N GLU A 231 11.91 8.90 -2.32
CA GLU A 231 13.25 9.20 -1.78
C GLU A 231 13.45 10.70 -1.54
N ARG A 232 12.82 11.54 -2.36
CA ARG A 232 12.95 13.01 -2.38
C ARG A 232 11.75 13.76 -1.81
N LEU A 233 10.86 13.10 -1.05
CA LEU A 233 9.63 13.73 -0.55
C LEU A 233 9.86 15.07 0.16
N ASN A 234 10.94 15.19 0.91
CA ASN A 234 11.29 16.40 1.66
C ASN A 234 11.92 17.51 0.79
N GLU A 235 12.25 17.22 -0.47
CA GLU A 235 12.80 18.19 -1.42
C GLU A 235 11.69 18.96 -2.16
N TYR A 236 10.45 18.42 -2.17
CA TYR A 236 9.31 19.10 -2.79
C TYR A 236 8.76 20.18 -1.85
N PRO A 237 8.52 21.40 -2.34
CA PRO A 237 7.92 22.48 -1.56
C PRO A 237 6.55 22.07 -0.99
N GLU A 238 6.19 22.60 0.18
CA GLU A 238 4.84 22.43 0.73
C GLU A 238 3.78 23.19 -0.08
N ASP A 239 4.15 24.34 -0.63
CA ASP A 239 3.32 25.12 -1.57
C ASP A 239 3.89 24.97 -2.99
N MET A 240 3.10 24.37 -3.85
CA MET A 240 3.40 24.11 -5.26
C MET A 240 2.53 24.97 -6.20
N THR A 241 1.92 26.02 -5.69
CA THR A 241 1.09 26.94 -6.49
C THR A 241 1.86 27.49 -7.69
N GLY A 242 1.27 27.37 -8.88
CA GLY A 242 1.89 27.76 -10.15
C GLY A 242 2.91 26.78 -10.71
N LYS A 243 3.16 25.63 -10.04
CA LYS A 243 4.00 24.56 -10.57
C LYS A 243 3.16 23.57 -11.37
N LYS A 244 3.72 23.12 -12.48
CA LYS A 244 3.12 22.11 -13.36
C LYS A 244 3.70 20.74 -13.09
N VAL A 245 2.85 19.78 -12.86
CA VAL A 245 3.22 18.37 -12.67
C VAL A 245 2.54 17.53 -13.73
N SER A 246 3.31 16.77 -14.49
CA SER A 246 2.78 15.88 -15.52
C SER A 246 3.10 14.43 -15.17
N ILE A 247 2.10 13.56 -15.26
CA ILE A 247 2.15 12.17 -14.82
C ILE A 247 1.79 11.27 -15.99
N ILE A 248 2.66 10.31 -16.30
CA ILE A 248 2.40 9.26 -17.27
C ILE A 248 1.92 8.01 -16.52
N GLY A 249 0.70 7.60 -16.86
CA GLY A 249 0.01 6.48 -16.25
C GLY A 249 -1.06 6.90 -15.25
N GLY A 250 -2.30 6.55 -15.53
CA GLY A 250 -3.49 6.82 -14.72
C GLY A 250 -3.86 5.66 -13.78
N GLY A 251 -2.94 4.73 -13.50
CA GLY A 251 -3.15 3.66 -12.52
C GLY A 251 -3.03 4.14 -11.08
N ALA A 252 -3.13 3.21 -10.12
CA ALA A 252 -3.07 3.53 -8.69
C ALA A 252 -1.82 4.34 -8.29
N VAL A 253 -0.66 4.03 -8.88
CA VAL A 253 0.60 4.72 -8.59
C VAL A 253 0.57 6.18 -9.06
N GLY A 254 0.14 6.42 -10.31
CA GLY A 254 0.02 7.79 -10.83
C GLY A 254 -0.99 8.62 -10.05
N LEU A 255 -2.05 7.99 -9.55
CA LEU A 255 -3.04 8.65 -8.71
C LEU A 255 -2.49 9.01 -7.32
N ASP A 256 -1.60 8.20 -6.74
CA ASP A 256 -0.90 8.53 -5.50
C ASP A 256 0.01 9.77 -5.68
N VAL A 257 0.69 9.86 -6.84
CA VAL A 257 1.48 11.04 -7.22
C VAL A 257 0.58 12.26 -7.40
N MET A 258 -0.53 12.11 -8.12
CA MET A 258 -1.52 13.16 -8.33
C MET A 258 -2.04 13.72 -7.00
N GLU A 259 -2.46 12.87 -6.06
CA GLU A 259 -2.91 13.29 -4.74
C GLU A 259 -1.86 14.12 -4.02
N PHE A 260 -0.60 13.65 -3.98
CA PHE A 260 0.48 14.31 -3.28
C PHE A 260 0.73 15.74 -3.78
N PHE A 261 0.68 15.97 -5.09
CA PHE A 261 0.98 17.27 -5.68
C PHE A 261 -0.22 18.20 -5.74
N THR A 262 -1.43 17.68 -5.99
CA THR A 262 -2.65 18.50 -5.99
C THR A 262 -2.98 19.07 -4.61
N GLU A 263 -2.71 18.31 -3.54
CA GLU A 263 -2.90 18.77 -2.16
C GLU A 263 -1.92 19.89 -1.78
N ARG A 264 -0.83 20.08 -2.53
CA ARG A 264 0.14 21.17 -2.42
C ARG A 264 -0.13 22.34 -3.37
N GLY A 265 -1.21 22.28 -4.15
CA GLY A 265 -1.61 23.35 -5.05
C GLY A 265 -1.00 23.32 -6.46
N ALA A 266 -0.32 22.22 -6.84
CA ALA A 266 0.21 22.08 -8.19
C ALA A 266 -0.89 21.91 -9.24
N GLU A 267 -0.63 22.42 -10.46
CA GLU A 267 -1.43 22.12 -11.65
C GLU A 267 -1.03 20.75 -12.20
N VAL A 268 -1.92 19.76 -12.11
CA VAL A 268 -1.60 18.39 -12.49
C VAL A 268 -2.26 18.00 -13.82
N SER A 269 -1.44 17.39 -14.71
CA SER A 269 -1.89 16.74 -15.94
C SER A 269 -1.56 15.25 -15.86
N MET A 270 -2.55 14.40 -16.16
CA MET A 270 -2.40 12.95 -16.24
C MET A 270 -2.59 12.46 -17.65
N VAL A 271 -1.62 11.72 -18.17
CA VAL A 271 -1.65 11.08 -19.49
C VAL A 271 -1.83 9.57 -19.29
N GLU A 272 -2.87 9.01 -19.90
CA GLU A 272 -3.20 7.59 -19.81
C GLU A 272 -3.51 7.03 -21.20
N MET A 273 -2.84 5.94 -21.57
CA MET A 273 -3.05 5.28 -22.87
C MET A 273 -4.38 4.54 -22.98
N LEU A 274 -4.97 4.16 -21.85
CA LEU A 274 -6.27 3.53 -21.77
C LEU A 274 -7.40 4.57 -21.80
N PRO A 275 -8.65 4.16 -22.11
CA PRO A 275 -9.79 5.08 -22.17
C PRO A 275 -10.17 5.71 -20.82
N MET A 276 -9.57 5.30 -19.71
CA MET A 276 -10.01 5.69 -18.38
C MET A 276 -8.86 5.73 -17.39
N ILE A 277 -8.78 6.79 -16.60
CA ILE A 277 -7.94 6.88 -15.42
C ILE A 277 -8.57 6.07 -14.28
N GLY A 278 -7.75 5.45 -13.44
CA GLY A 278 -8.20 4.59 -12.34
C GLY A 278 -8.73 3.24 -12.80
N ASN A 279 -8.28 2.73 -13.94
CA ASN A 279 -8.61 1.39 -14.37
C ASN A 279 -8.07 0.36 -13.38
N GLY A 280 -8.91 -0.63 -12.99
CA GLY A 280 -8.58 -1.66 -12.01
C GLY A 280 -8.74 -1.26 -10.53
N LEU A 281 -9.10 -0.01 -10.24
CA LEU A 281 -9.45 0.40 -8.87
C LEU A 281 -10.80 -0.17 -8.45
N ASP A 282 -10.95 -0.43 -7.14
CA ASP A 282 -12.25 -0.73 -6.56
C ASP A 282 -13.21 0.47 -6.67
N PRO A 283 -14.54 0.23 -6.71
CA PRO A 283 -15.53 1.29 -6.94
C PRO A 283 -15.49 2.42 -5.90
N VAL A 284 -15.14 2.11 -4.64
CA VAL A 284 -15.11 3.10 -3.56
C VAL A 284 -13.92 4.04 -3.74
N THR A 285 -12.73 3.47 -3.97
CA THR A 285 -11.51 4.24 -4.24
C THR A 285 -11.67 5.06 -5.51
N LYS A 286 -12.24 4.48 -6.57
CA LYS A 286 -12.48 5.18 -7.83
C LYS A 286 -13.41 6.39 -7.68
N CYS A 287 -14.48 6.26 -6.89
CA CYS A 287 -15.39 7.37 -6.61
C CYS A 287 -14.68 8.52 -5.89
N ASP A 288 -13.88 8.23 -4.86
CA ASP A 288 -13.10 9.22 -4.12
C ASP A 288 -12.07 9.92 -5.01
N THR A 289 -11.33 9.14 -5.80
CA THR A 289 -10.30 9.65 -6.71
C THR A 289 -10.91 10.55 -7.79
N ASN A 290 -12.05 10.17 -8.39
CA ASN A 290 -12.74 11.02 -9.36
C ASN A 290 -13.20 12.34 -8.75
N ALA A 291 -13.70 12.31 -7.50
CA ALA A 291 -14.09 13.53 -6.79
C ALA A 291 -12.87 14.44 -6.52
N LYS A 292 -11.71 13.87 -6.18
CA LYS A 292 -10.45 14.63 -6.01
C LYS A 292 -9.96 15.23 -7.33
N MET A 293 -9.94 14.45 -8.43
CA MET A 293 -9.56 14.97 -9.74
C MET A 293 -10.44 16.15 -10.16
N ALA A 294 -11.75 16.05 -9.95
CA ALA A 294 -12.68 17.14 -10.23
C ALA A 294 -12.44 18.38 -9.33
N LYS A 295 -12.26 18.16 -8.02
CA LYS A 295 -11.99 19.23 -7.03
C LYS A 295 -10.73 20.03 -7.36
N TYR A 296 -9.68 19.36 -7.80
CA TYR A 296 -8.38 19.96 -8.08
C TYR A 296 -8.17 20.28 -9.56
N HIS A 297 -9.22 20.18 -10.38
CA HIS A 297 -9.18 20.46 -11.82
C HIS A 297 -8.06 19.75 -12.58
N VAL A 298 -7.80 18.47 -12.24
CA VAL A 298 -6.76 17.67 -12.89
C VAL A 298 -7.06 17.51 -14.37
N LYS A 299 -6.12 17.89 -15.24
CA LYS A 299 -6.22 17.67 -16.67
C LYS A 299 -6.04 16.19 -16.99
N GLN A 300 -7.07 15.55 -17.55
CA GLN A 300 -7.07 14.14 -17.90
C GLN A 300 -6.91 13.98 -19.41
N MET A 301 -5.87 13.28 -19.84
CA MET A 301 -5.57 12.98 -21.26
C MET A 301 -5.60 11.47 -21.43
N THR A 302 -6.79 10.91 -21.66
CA THR A 302 -7.02 9.48 -21.91
C THR A 302 -6.85 9.12 -23.39
N ASN A 303 -6.70 7.82 -23.71
CA ASN A 303 -6.36 7.33 -25.05
C ASN A 303 -5.12 8.02 -25.64
N THR A 304 -4.23 8.50 -24.79
CA THR A 304 -3.07 9.32 -25.15
C THR A 304 -1.79 8.60 -24.77
N ALA A 305 -0.92 8.36 -25.74
CA ALA A 305 0.29 7.56 -25.57
C ALA A 305 1.56 8.40 -25.55
N LEU A 306 2.44 8.15 -24.57
CA LEU A 306 3.78 8.75 -24.51
C LEU A 306 4.61 8.30 -25.71
N GLN A 307 5.27 9.26 -26.40
CA GLN A 307 6.13 9.03 -27.56
C GLN A 307 7.59 9.35 -27.26
N GLU A 308 7.85 10.45 -26.54
CA GLU A 308 9.19 10.93 -26.22
C GLU A 308 9.17 11.65 -24.88
N VAL A 309 10.27 11.54 -24.14
CA VAL A 309 10.52 12.26 -22.88
C VAL A 309 11.59 13.32 -23.10
N LYS A 310 11.29 14.56 -22.72
CA LYS A 310 12.23 15.67 -22.60
C LYS A 310 12.32 16.12 -21.15
N ASN A 311 13.32 16.92 -20.82
CA ASN A 311 13.55 17.32 -19.42
C ASN A 311 12.48 18.27 -18.84
N ASP A 312 11.68 18.89 -19.70
CA ASP A 312 10.68 19.91 -19.35
C ASP A 312 9.27 19.60 -19.89
N ARG A 313 9.13 18.52 -20.68
CA ARG A 313 7.85 18.13 -21.29
C ARG A 313 7.80 16.67 -21.71
N PHE A 314 6.59 16.12 -21.79
CA PHE A 314 6.31 14.88 -22.48
C PHE A 314 5.76 15.17 -23.88
N ILE A 315 6.20 14.43 -24.87
CA ILE A 315 5.62 14.41 -26.23
C ILE A 315 4.67 13.23 -26.26
N VAL A 316 3.42 13.50 -26.55
CA VAL A 316 2.36 12.49 -26.53
C VAL A 316 1.58 12.47 -27.83
N LYS A 317 0.96 11.34 -28.13
CA LYS A 317 0.07 11.17 -29.27
C LYS A 317 -1.36 11.04 -28.77
N ASN A 318 -2.22 11.97 -29.17
CA ASN A 318 -3.63 12.01 -28.77
C ASN A 318 -4.49 10.99 -29.54
N PRO A 319 -5.80 10.82 -29.23
CA PRO A 319 -6.69 9.90 -29.90
C PRO A 319 -6.85 10.17 -31.39
N GLU A 320 -6.74 11.42 -31.82
CA GLU A 320 -6.83 11.88 -33.20
C GLU A 320 -5.57 11.58 -34.01
N GLY A 321 -4.49 11.15 -33.32
CA GLY A 321 -3.20 10.82 -33.91
C GLY A 321 -2.25 12.02 -33.99
N GLU A 322 -2.62 13.16 -33.44
CA GLU A 322 -1.81 14.36 -33.40
C GLU A 322 -0.77 14.31 -32.27
N ILE A 323 0.33 15.01 -32.48
CA ILE A 323 1.40 15.13 -31.48
C ILE A 323 1.15 16.37 -30.65
N GLU A 324 1.10 16.18 -29.33
CA GLU A 324 0.96 17.26 -28.35
C GLU A 324 2.14 17.30 -27.39
N GLU A 325 2.43 18.49 -26.89
CA GLU A 325 3.43 18.72 -25.83
C GLU A 325 2.72 18.92 -24.48
N VAL A 326 3.16 18.19 -23.45
CA VAL A 326 2.65 18.31 -22.09
C VAL A 326 3.79 18.83 -21.20
N PRO A 327 3.87 20.15 -20.97
CA PRO A 327 4.97 20.77 -20.23
C PRO A 327 4.84 20.51 -18.73
N PHE A 328 6.00 20.50 -18.03
CA PHE A 328 6.06 20.35 -16.58
C PHE A 328 7.29 21.00 -15.95
N ASP A 329 7.18 21.34 -14.67
CA ASP A 329 8.30 21.55 -13.75
C ASP A 329 8.79 20.23 -13.17
N TYR A 330 7.85 19.26 -12.97
CA TYR A 330 8.12 17.90 -12.47
C TYR A 330 7.35 16.88 -13.29
N GLY A 331 8.05 15.93 -13.87
CA GLY A 331 7.50 14.84 -14.66
C GLY A 331 7.60 13.49 -13.92
N PHE A 332 6.53 12.68 -13.94
CA PHE A 332 6.53 11.37 -13.29
C PHE A 332 6.09 10.27 -14.26
N ILE A 333 6.70 9.08 -14.13
CA ILE A 333 6.45 7.91 -14.96
C ILE A 333 6.32 6.65 -14.09
#